data_e96f8ffb3956493de320fa0366174b9d
#
_entry.id   e96f8ffb3956493de320fa0366174b9d
#
_cell.length_a   1.000
_cell.length_b   1.000
_cell.length_c   1.000
_cell.angle_alpha   90.00
_cell.angle_beta   90.00
_cell.angle_gamma   90.00
#
_symmetry.space_group_name_H-M   'P 1'
#
loop_
_entity.id
_entity.type
_entity.pdbx_description
1 polymer ?
#
loop_
_entity_poly.entity_id
_entity_poly.type
_entity_poly.pdbx_seq_one_letter_code
_entity_poly.pdbx_strand_id
1 'polypeptide(L)'
;MTIVVVRPEPDCSQLVDQLAQHKLAALPCPLVSFAPGRDLPSLPALLSSLPAGSVLVAVSPRAVAFTHQALQQQGLAWPRHCHYVAVGQRTANEWQQVANQPVQYPAREDSEGMLSLAPFNVIKGKQVVILRGESGRDMMGQTLQSQGGQVHYCEAYLRQWAIEPLVSQVVSWPQDTITTVVVTSGQQLAHFDQLITLSGQHWLRQCRILVPSKRIQDQATALGFDTITTVDSVANDALVNTLLRLRKTGLSDD
;
A
#
# COMPACT_ATOMS: atom_id res chain seq x y z
N MET A 1 -10.34 -10.17 24.08
CA MET A 1 -10.19 -9.23 22.94
C MET A 1 -9.27 -9.85 21.90
N THR A 2 -9.81 -10.18 20.74
CA THR A 2 -9.06 -10.64 19.56
C THR A 2 -9.25 -9.62 18.44
N ILE A 3 -8.19 -9.32 17.69
CA ILE A 3 -8.14 -8.27 16.68
C ILE A 3 -8.01 -8.92 15.30
N VAL A 4 -8.88 -8.58 14.36
CA VAL A 4 -8.75 -8.97 12.95
C VAL A 4 -7.93 -7.89 12.22
N VAL A 5 -6.85 -8.29 11.57
CA VAL A 5 -5.94 -7.38 10.85
C VAL A 5 -6.15 -7.52 9.36
N VAL A 6 -6.90 -6.56 8.78
CA VAL A 6 -7.19 -6.50 7.34
C VAL A 6 -6.17 -5.59 6.65
N ARG A 7 -4.98 -6.11 6.42
CA ARG A 7 -3.86 -5.38 5.76
C ARG A 7 -3.19 -6.28 4.73
N PRO A 8 -2.55 -5.73 3.69
CA PRO A 8 -1.72 -6.52 2.81
C PRO A 8 -0.43 -7.00 3.51
N GLU A 9 0.12 -8.09 3.03
CA GLU A 9 1.46 -8.52 3.46
C GLU A 9 2.56 -7.56 2.94
N PRO A 10 3.68 -7.37 3.65
CA PRO A 10 4.04 -7.95 4.96
C PRO A 10 3.46 -7.20 6.18
N ASP A 11 2.80 -6.06 5.97
CA ASP A 11 2.29 -5.20 7.05
C ASP A 11 1.29 -5.95 7.96
N CYS A 12 0.55 -6.93 7.40
CA CYS A 12 -0.41 -7.75 8.17
C CYS A 12 0.31 -8.60 9.21
N SER A 13 1.22 -9.47 8.78
CA SER A 13 1.98 -10.34 9.67
C SER A 13 2.82 -9.54 10.67
N GLN A 14 3.47 -8.47 10.24
CA GLN A 14 4.24 -7.60 11.14
C GLN A 14 3.39 -7.00 12.25
N LEU A 15 2.17 -6.54 11.94
CA LEU A 15 1.26 -6.02 12.97
C LEU A 15 0.79 -7.12 13.92
N VAL A 16 0.46 -8.30 13.41
CA VAL A 16 0.08 -9.47 14.23
C VAL A 16 1.21 -9.83 15.21
N ASP A 17 2.46 -9.89 14.73
CA ASP A 17 3.63 -10.19 15.56
C ASP A 17 3.86 -9.13 16.65
N GLN A 18 3.75 -7.84 16.30
CA GLN A 18 3.86 -6.75 17.28
C GLN A 18 2.74 -6.81 18.33
N LEU A 19 1.51 -7.10 17.93
CA LEU A 19 0.40 -7.27 18.89
C LEU A 19 0.63 -8.45 19.82
N ALA A 20 1.16 -9.57 19.32
CA ALA A 20 1.51 -10.74 20.13
C ALA A 20 2.57 -10.42 21.20
N GLN A 21 3.57 -9.58 20.91
CA GLN A 21 4.57 -9.11 21.88
C GLN A 21 3.91 -8.35 23.05
N HIS A 22 2.76 -7.70 22.80
CA HIS A 22 1.96 -6.99 23.80
C HIS A 22 0.84 -7.86 24.40
N LYS A 23 0.84 -9.18 24.18
CA LYS A 23 -0.19 -10.13 24.65
C LYS A 23 -1.60 -9.74 24.16
N LEU A 24 -1.70 -9.24 22.94
CA LEU A 24 -2.95 -9.02 22.20
C LEU A 24 -3.09 -10.11 21.15
N ALA A 25 -4.17 -10.90 21.24
CA ALA A 25 -4.49 -11.89 20.22
C ALA A 25 -4.90 -11.19 18.92
N ALA A 26 -4.36 -11.63 17.79
CA ALA A 26 -4.71 -11.09 16.49
C ALA A 26 -4.81 -12.20 15.43
N LEU A 27 -5.73 -12.03 14.50
CA LEU A 27 -5.96 -12.91 13.36
C LEU A 27 -5.61 -12.18 12.07
N PRO A 28 -4.71 -12.71 11.24
CA PRO A 28 -4.41 -12.13 9.94
C PRO A 28 -5.57 -12.38 8.97
N CYS A 29 -5.93 -11.33 8.21
CA CYS A 29 -6.91 -11.39 7.14
C CYS A 29 -6.42 -10.57 5.92
N PRO A 30 -5.33 -10.99 5.24
CA PRO A 30 -4.77 -10.26 4.13
C PRO A 30 -5.62 -10.45 2.87
N LEU A 31 -6.62 -9.58 2.67
CA LEU A 31 -7.55 -9.63 1.53
C LEU A 31 -6.88 -9.38 0.18
N VAL A 32 -5.71 -8.75 0.17
CA VAL A 32 -5.01 -8.40 -1.07
C VAL A 32 -3.61 -8.99 -1.08
N SER A 33 -3.29 -9.67 -2.17
CA SER A 33 -1.94 -10.06 -2.54
C SER A 33 -1.46 -9.25 -3.74
N PHE A 34 -0.19 -9.38 -4.08
CA PHE A 34 0.42 -8.69 -5.20
C PHE A 34 1.16 -9.71 -6.07
N ALA A 35 0.98 -9.58 -7.38
CA ALA A 35 1.60 -10.40 -8.39
C ALA A 35 2.41 -9.55 -9.37
N PRO A 36 3.36 -10.13 -10.13
CA PRO A 36 4.06 -9.44 -11.20
C PRO A 36 3.11 -8.76 -12.17
N GLY A 37 3.39 -7.51 -12.51
CA GLY A 37 2.62 -6.74 -13.48
C GLY A 37 2.90 -7.16 -14.91
N ARG A 38 2.00 -6.79 -15.83
CA ARG A 38 2.07 -7.21 -17.23
C ARG A 38 3.30 -6.66 -17.97
N ASP A 39 3.79 -5.48 -17.58
CA ASP A 39 4.91 -4.83 -18.26
C ASP A 39 6.27 -5.25 -17.68
N LEU A 40 6.26 -5.97 -16.56
CA LEU A 40 7.46 -6.36 -15.83
C LEU A 40 8.45 -7.20 -16.65
N PRO A 41 8.00 -8.14 -17.54
CA PRO A 41 8.92 -8.93 -18.35
C PRO A 41 9.77 -8.09 -19.34
N SER A 42 9.21 -7.01 -19.88
CA SER A 42 9.89 -6.11 -20.83
C SER A 42 10.66 -4.96 -20.17
N LEU A 43 10.36 -4.68 -18.89
CA LEU A 43 10.93 -3.54 -18.18
C LEU A 43 12.46 -3.55 -18.07
N PRO A 44 13.14 -4.67 -17.79
CA PRO A 44 14.59 -4.68 -17.71
C PRO A 44 15.28 -4.23 -19.02
N ALA A 45 14.75 -4.66 -20.18
CA ALA A 45 15.24 -4.23 -21.48
C ALA A 45 15.01 -2.73 -21.71
N LEU A 46 13.81 -2.23 -21.36
CA LEU A 46 13.49 -0.80 -21.41
C LEU A 46 14.48 0.02 -20.55
N LEU A 47 14.67 -0.37 -19.29
CA LEU A 47 15.57 0.36 -18.38
C LEU A 47 17.02 0.37 -18.88
N SER A 48 17.49 -0.71 -19.49
CA SER A 48 18.84 -0.81 -20.05
C SER A 48 19.04 0.07 -21.28
N SER A 49 17.98 0.40 -22.01
CA SER A 49 18.03 1.21 -23.25
C SER A 49 17.85 2.72 -22.99
N LEU A 50 17.58 3.13 -21.75
CA LEU A 50 17.32 4.54 -21.44
C LEU A 50 18.55 5.42 -21.69
N PRO A 51 18.40 6.59 -22.35
CA PRO A 51 19.47 7.57 -22.49
C PRO A 51 19.86 8.18 -21.13
N ALA A 52 21.10 8.70 -21.06
CA ALA A 52 21.54 9.46 -19.90
C ALA A 52 20.63 10.66 -19.62
N GLY A 53 20.34 10.91 -18.35
CA GLY A 53 19.44 11.98 -17.91
C GLY A 53 17.95 11.65 -18.01
N SER A 54 17.57 10.40 -18.37
CA SER A 54 16.20 9.91 -18.25
C SER A 54 15.75 9.92 -16.77
N VAL A 55 14.44 9.97 -16.54
CA VAL A 55 13.88 10.03 -15.19
C VAL A 55 13.09 8.76 -14.90
N LEU A 56 13.44 8.09 -13.81
CA LEU A 56 12.68 6.98 -13.27
C LEU A 56 11.82 7.48 -12.11
N VAL A 57 10.55 7.15 -12.13
CA VAL A 57 9.58 7.54 -11.10
C VAL A 57 8.99 6.30 -10.47
N ALA A 58 8.99 6.20 -9.14
CA ALA A 58 8.28 5.14 -8.43
C ALA A 58 7.18 5.70 -7.54
N VAL A 59 5.94 5.25 -7.76
CA VAL A 59 4.77 5.72 -7.00
C VAL A 59 4.43 4.82 -5.81
N SER A 60 5.21 3.78 -5.55
CA SER A 60 5.06 2.93 -4.35
C SER A 60 6.30 2.07 -4.10
N PRO A 61 6.54 1.64 -2.85
CA PRO A 61 7.58 0.66 -2.51
C PRO A 61 7.43 -0.65 -3.29
N ARG A 62 6.20 -1.09 -3.53
CA ARG A 62 5.92 -2.33 -4.28
C ARG A 62 6.39 -2.26 -5.73
N ALA A 63 6.20 -1.13 -6.40
CA ALA A 63 6.70 -0.94 -7.76
C ALA A 63 8.23 -1.08 -7.81
N VAL A 64 8.92 -0.55 -6.79
CA VAL A 64 10.38 -0.72 -6.64
C VAL A 64 10.74 -2.19 -6.42
N ALA A 65 10.07 -2.86 -5.47
CA ALA A 65 10.40 -4.25 -5.12
C ALA A 65 10.22 -5.21 -6.31
N PHE A 66 9.08 -5.15 -7.03
CA PHE A 66 8.84 -5.99 -8.20
C PHE A 66 9.80 -5.70 -9.34
N THR A 67 10.12 -4.42 -9.59
CA THR A 67 11.11 -4.04 -10.61
C THR A 67 12.51 -4.54 -10.23
N HIS A 68 12.92 -4.38 -8.96
CA HIS A 68 14.21 -4.85 -8.49
C HIS A 68 14.35 -6.37 -8.65
N GLN A 69 13.33 -7.12 -8.26
CA GLN A 69 13.31 -8.58 -8.45
C GLN A 69 13.43 -8.99 -9.92
N ALA A 70 12.74 -8.28 -10.83
CA ALA A 70 12.84 -8.56 -12.26
C ALA A 70 14.23 -8.27 -12.82
N LEU A 71 14.89 -7.18 -12.39
CA LEU A 71 16.27 -6.88 -12.74
C LEU A 71 17.22 -7.97 -12.23
N GLN A 72 17.10 -8.36 -10.96
CA GLN A 72 17.95 -9.40 -10.37
C GLN A 72 17.82 -10.75 -11.10
N GLN A 73 16.60 -11.15 -11.48
CA GLN A 73 16.35 -12.39 -12.21
C GLN A 73 17.06 -12.44 -13.58
N GLN A 74 17.34 -11.28 -14.16
CA GLN A 74 18.05 -11.15 -15.44
C GLN A 74 19.53 -10.77 -15.26
N GLY A 75 20.04 -10.69 -14.01
CA GLY A 75 21.41 -10.29 -13.73
C GLY A 75 21.70 -8.82 -14.05
N LEU A 76 20.66 -7.97 -14.09
CA LEU A 76 20.76 -6.56 -14.43
C LEU A 76 20.72 -5.69 -13.17
N ALA A 77 21.36 -4.52 -13.27
CA ALA A 77 21.35 -3.50 -12.23
C ALA A 77 20.50 -2.29 -12.64
N TRP A 78 20.11 -1.49 -11.66
CA TRP A 78 19.47 -0.21 -11.89
C TRP A 78 20.38 0.75 -12.69
N PRO A 79 19.88 1.48 -13.72
CA PRO A 79 20.69 2.33 -14.59
C PRO A 79 21.25 3.56 -13.84
N ARG A 80 22.58 3.65 -13.71
CA ARG A 80 23.26 4.70 -12.93
C ARG A 80 23.18 6.11 -13.53
N HIS A 81 22.85 6.21 -14.80
CA HIS A 81 22.83 7.46 -15.59
C HIS A 81 21.44 8.14 -15.59
N CYS A 82 20.49 7.61 -14.84
CA CYS A 82 19.14 8.14 -14.71
C CYS A 82 18.96 8.92 -13.41
N HIS A 83 17.96 9.83 -13.38
CA HIS A 83 17.48 10.46 -12.17
C HIS A 83 16.38 9.59 -11.52
N TYR A 84 16.36 9.52 -10.20
CA TYR A 84 15.44 8.72 -9.43
C TYR A 84 14.51 9.60 -8.61
N VAL A 85 13.20 9.47 -8.78
CA VAL A 85 12.18 10.25 -8.08
C VAL A 85 11.14 9.30 -7.48
N ALA A 86 10.91 9.38 -6.19
CA ALA A 86 9.88 8.64 -5.48
C ALA A 86 8.73 9.55 -5.06
N VAL A 87 7.52 8.99 -4.93
CA VAL A 87 6.34 9.73 -4.48
C VAL A 87 6.47 10.24 -3.04
N GLY A 88 7.26 9.57 -2.21
CA GLY A 88 7.44 9.93 -0.80
C GLY A 88 8.63 9.25 -0.16
N GLN A 89 8.92 9.63 1.08
CA GLN A 89 10.11 9.23 1.83
C GLN A 89 10.25 7.72 1.97
N ARG A 90 9.18 7.00 2.28
CA ARG A 90 9.22 5.52 2.42
C ARG A 90 9.69 4.85 1.13
N THR A 91 9.11 5.25 0.00
CA THR A 91 9.47 4.71 -1.31
C THR A 91 10.93 5.05 -1.67
N ALA A 92 11.36 6.29 -1.37
CA ALA A 92 12.72 6.74 -1.62
C ALA A 92 13.74 5.92 -0.84
N ASN A 93 13.52 5.72 0.46
CA ASN A 93 14.42 4.97 1.33
C ASN A 93 14.58 3.51 0.87
N GLU A 94 13.46 2.83 0.58
CA GLU A 94 13.50 1.45 0.08
C GLU A 94 14.20 1.37 -1.29
N TRP A 95 13.94 2.32 -2.18
CA TRP A 95 14.57 2.33 -3.51
C TRP A 95 16.07 2.62 -3.44
N GLN A 96 16.49 3.57 -2.61
CA GLN A 96 17.90 3.90 -2.42
C GLN A 96 18.71 2.70 -1.93
N GLN A 97 18.14 1.88 -1.04
CA GLN A 97 18.80 0.68 -0.53
C GLN A 97 19.06 -0.35 -1.64
N VAL A 98 18.09 -0.58 -2.53
CA VAL A 98 18.19 -1.63 -3.56
C VAL A 98 18.85 -1.14 -4.85
N ALA A 99 18.78 0.15 -5.18
CA ALA A 99 19.37 0.73 -6.38
C ALA A 99 20.80 1.24 -6.15
N ASN A 100 21.18 1.51 -4.90
CA ASN A 100 22.42 2.19 -4.53
C ASN A 100 22.61 3.51 -5.31
N GLN A 101 21.54 4.29 -5.43
CA GLN A 101 21.46 5.58 -6.13
C GLN A 101 20.74 6.60 -5.25
N PRO A 102 21.08 7.90 -5.34
CA PRO A 102 20.31 8.95 -4.69
C PRO A 102 18.88 8.98 -5.25
N VAL A 103 17.87 8.97 -4.38
CA VAL A 103 16.46 9.06 -4.77
C VAL A 103 15.88 10.34 -4.19
N GLN A 104 15.34 11.20 -5.05
CA GLN A 104 14.67 12.43 -4.64
C GLN A 104 13.18 12.13 -4.31
N TYR A 105 12.63 12.86 -3.35
CA TYR A 105 11.21 12.82 -3.05
C TYR A 105 10.74 14.21 -2.57
N PRO A 106 9.46 14.57 -2.80
CA PRO A 106 8.93 15.87 -2.43
C PRO A 106 8.57 15.92 -0.94
N ALA A 107 8.55 17.15 -0.38
CA ALA A 107 8.01 17.37 0.96
C ALA A 107 6.49 17.09 1.03
N ARG A 108 5.77 17.40 -0.04
CA ARG A 108 4.36 17.03 -0.24
C ARG A 108 4.32 15.76 -1.08
N GLU A 109 3.97 14.64 -0.44
CA GLU A 109 4.01 13.29 -1.02
C GLU A 109 2.84 13.01 -1.99
N ASP A 110 2.77 13.78 -3.08
CA ASP A 110 1.79 13.62 -4.14
C ASP A 110 2.37 13.97 -5.51
N SER A 111 1.55 13.86 -6.56
CA SER A 111 1.98 14.10 -7.94
C SER A 111 2.40 15.54 -8.20
N GLU A 112 1.73 16.51 -7.59
CA GLU A 112 2.07 17.93 -7.73
C GLU A 112 3.41 18.24 -7.06
N GLY A 113 3.64 17.69 -5.88
CA GLY A 113 4.92 17.80 -5.17
C GLY A 113 6.06 17.19 -5.99
N MET A 114 5.86 15.99 -6.58
CA MET A 114 6.87 15.39 -7.46
C MET A 114 7.23 16.27 -8.64
N LEU A 115 6.22 16.86 -9.32
CA LEU A 115 6.45 17.72 -10.48
C LEU A 115 7.27 18.99 -10.16
N SER A 116 7.37 19.39 -8.90
CA SER A 116 8.20 20.52 -8.49
C SER A 116 9.69 20.21 -8.34
N LEU A 117 10.08 18.93 -8.45
CA LEU A 117 11.46 18.50 -8.27
C LEU A 117 12.35 18.81 -9.50
N ALA A 118 13.62 19.09 -9.23
CA ALA A 118 14.59 19.52 -10.24
C ALA A 118 14.68 18.63 -11.51
N PRO A 119 14.58 17.27 -11.46
CA PRO A 119 14.62 16.45 -12.67
C PRO A 119 13.53 16.78 -13.71
N PHE A 120 12.41 17.38 -13.28
CA PHE A 120 11.28 17.74 -14.16
C PHE A 120 11.35 19.17 -14.72
N ASN A 121 12.26 20.03 -14.25
CA ASN A 121 12.39 21.40 -14.75
C ASN A 121 12.77 21.48 -16.24
N VAL A 122 13.49 20.48 -16.74
CA VAL A 122 13.88 20.37 -18.16
C VAL A 122 13.53 18.97 -18.63
N ILE A 123 12.26 18.75 -18.99
CA ILE A 123 11.74 17.42 -19.34
C ILE A 123 11.58 17.21 -20.85
N LYS A 124 11.58 18.28 -21.64
CA LYS A 124 11.42 18.20 -23.10
C LYS A 124 12.44 17.25 -23.74
N GLY A 125 11.95 16.27 -24.46
CA GLY A 125 12.76 15.25 -25.15
C GLY A 125 13.34 14.16 -24.25
N LYS A 126 13.19 14.25 -22.92
CA LYS A 126 13.66 13.20 -21.99
C LYS A 126 12.67 12.04 -21.91
N GLN A 127 13.21 10.84 -21.70
CA GLN A 127 12.39 9.68 -21.38
C GLN A 127 12.09 9.65 -19.87
N VAL A 128 10.84 9.35 -19.54
CA VAL A 128 10.34 9.20 -18.18
C VAL A 128 9.67 7.83 -18.04
N VAL A 129 10.14 6.99 -17.16
CA VAL A 129 9.50 5.70 -16.85
C VAL A 129 8.81 5.80 -15.50
N ILE A 130 7.49 5.64 -15.46
CA ILE A 130 6.68 5.67 -14.25
C ILE A 130 6.34 4.24 -13.83
N LEU A 131 7.00 3.76 -12.77
CA LEU A 131 6.79 2.46 -12.16
C LEU A 131 5.57 2.53 -11.23
N ARG A 132 4.52 1.78 -11.54
CA ARG A 132 3.25 1.80 -10.80
C ARG A 132 2.59 0.42 -10.72
N GLY A 133 1.46 0.31 -10.04
CA GLY A 133 0.56 -0.84 -10.15
C GLY A 133 -0.34 -0.73 -11.39
N GLU A 134 -1.19 -1.72 -11.61
CA GLU A 134 -2.13 -1.82 -12.75
C GLU A 134 -3.10 -0.64 -12.89
N SER A 135 -3.23 0.19 -11.87
CA SER A 135 -4.10 1.37 -11.89
C SER A 135 -3.42 2.52 -11.13
N GLY A 136 -3.77 3.73 -11.47
CA GLY A 136 -3.25 4.92 -10.81
C GLY A 136 -3.71 6.19 -11.51
N ARG A 137 -3.36 7.35 -10.93
CA ARG A 137 -3.66 8.65 -11.52
C ARG A 137 -2.73 8.91 -12.71
N ASP A 138 -3.29 9.36 -13.84
CA ASP A 138 -2.52 9.66 -15.05
C ASP A 138 -2.07 11.13 -15.14
N MET A 139 -2.51 11.97 -14.21
CA MET A 139 -2.27 13.42 -14.21
C MET A 139 -0.79 13.77 -14.34
N MET A 140 0.08 13.11 -13.58
CA MET A 140 1.53 13.36 -13.65
C MET A 140 2.09 13.08 -15.04
N GLY A 141 1.78 11.92 -15.61
CA GLY A 141 2.27 11.56 -16.94
C GLY A 141 1.72 12.46 -18.03
N GLN A 142 0.43 12.83 -17.96
CA GLN A 142 -0.18 13.79 -18.89
C GLN A 142 0.50 15.17 -18.81
N THR A 143 0.80 15.65 -17.61
CA THR A 143 1.54 16.90 -17.41
C THR A 143 2.93 16.83 -18.03
N LEU A 144 3.69 15.76 -17.78
CA LEU A 144 5.03 15.59 -18.33
C LEU A 144 5.01 15.46 -19.87
N GLN A 145 4.00 14.77 -20.43
CA GLN A 145 3.81 14.69 -21.88
C GLN A 145 3.49 16.04 -22.50
N SER A 146 2.63 16.85 -21.87
CA SER A 146 2.32 18.20 -22.35
C SER A 146 3.53 19.13 -22.35
N GLN A 147 4.52 18.86 -21.50
CA GLN A 147 5.81 19.55 -21.42
C GLN A 147 6.86 18.98 -22.41
N GLY A 148 6.47 18.01 -23.25
CA GLY A 148 7.34 17.40 -24.25
C GLY A 148 8.19 16.23 -23.77
N GLY A 149 7.91 15.66 -22.60
CA GLY A 149 8.52 14.43 -22.10
C GLY A 149 7.97 13.20 -22.82
N GLN A 150 8.80 12.17 -22.98
CA GLN A 150 8.42 10.86 -23.51
C GLN A 150 8.10 9.94 -22.34
N VAL A 151 6.80 9.80 -21.98
CA VAL A 151 6.38 9.08 -20.78
C VAL A 151 6.00 7.64 -21.12
N HIS A 152 6.61 6.69 -20.38
CA HIS A 152 6.31 5.27 -20.40
C HIS A 152 5.75 4.88 -19.02
N TYR A 153 4.52 4.42 -18.98
CA TYR A 153 3.98 3.76 -17.79
C TYR A 153 4.44 2.30 -17.76
N CYS A 154 4.87 1.85 -16.59
CA CYS A 154 5.17 0.45 -16.36
C CYS A 154 4.30 -0.07 -15.22
N GLU A 155 3.40 -0.99 -15.53
CA GLU A 155 2.64 -1.73 -14.53
C GLU A 155 3.51 -2.85 -13.96
N ALA A 156 4.27 -2.48 -12.93
CA ALA A 156 5.24 -3.38 -12.29
C ALA A 156 4.57 -4.45 -11.43
N TYR A 157 3.35 -4.22 -10.94
CA TYR A 157 2.62 -5.20 -10.12
C TYR A 157 1.11 -5.10 -10.31
N LEU A 158 0.43 -6.22 -10.07
CA LEU A 158 -1.03 -6.34 -10.02
C LEU A 158 -1.50 -6.51 -8.58
N ARG A 159 -2.71 -6.03 -8.27
CA ARG A 159 -3.42 -6.36 -7.04
C ARG A 159 -4.36 -7.53 -7.30
N GLN A 160 -4.30 -8.52 -6.45
CA GLN A 160 -5.20 -9.68 -6.49
C GLN A 160 -5.99 -9.72 -5.19
N TRP A 161 -7.30 -9.57 -5.29
CA TRP A 161 -8.18 -9.65 -4.14
C TRP A 161 -8.59 -11.12 -3.93
N ALA A 162 -8.23 -11.67 -2.77
CA ALA A 162 -8.44 -13.08 -2.43
C ALA A 162 -9.57 -13.18 -1.39
N ILE A 163 -10.81 -12.96 -1.80
CA ILE A 163 -11.97 -12.96 -0.90
C ILE A 163 -12.47 -14.38 -0.68
N GLU A 164 -12.76 -15.11 -1.76
CA GLU A 164 -13.33 -16.45 -1.70
C GLU A 164 -12.48 -17.45 -0.88
N PRO A 165 -11.15 -17.48 -0.99
CA PRO A 165 -10.33 -18.38 -0.18
C PRO A 165 -10.43 -18.11 1.34
N LEU A 166 -10.79 -16.89 1.74
CA LEU A 166 -10.91 -16.50 3.14
C LEU A 166 -12.30 -16.78 3.75
N VAL A 167 -13.31 -17.07 2.95
CA VAL A 167 -14.68 -17.31 3.44
C VAL A 167 -14.71 -18.42 4.49
N SER A 168 -14.10 -19.58 4.22
CA SER A 168 -14.07 -20.70 5.15
C SER A 168 -13.32 -20.38 6.44
N GLN A 169 -12.26 -19.60 6.36
CA GLN A 169 -11.51 -19.12 7.53
C GLN A 169 -12.40 -18.23 8.40
N VAL A 170 -13.11 -17.27 7.79
CA VAL A 170 -13.96 -16.31 8.52
C VAL A 170 -15.16 -17.00 9.17
N VAL A 171 -15.74 -18.01 8.52
CA VAL A 171 -16.81 -18.83 9.11
C VAL A 171 -16.37 -19.55 10.39
N SER A 172 -15.09 -19.92 10.50
CA SER A 172 -14.55 -20.59 11.70
C SER A 172 -14.12 -19.63 12.81
N TRP A 173 -14.24 -18.33 12.64
CA TRP A 173 -13.82 -17.37 13.65
C TRP A 173 -14.69 -17.39 14.91
N PRO A 174 -14.08 -17.30 16.12
CA PRO A 174 -14.81 -17.30 17.37
C PRO A 174 -15.48 -15.93 17.60
N GLN A 175 -16.80 -15.88 17.45
CA GLN A 175 -17.59 -14.66 17.58
C GLN A 175 -17.39 -13.97 18.93
N ASP A 176 -17.35 -14.72 20.03
CA ASP A 176 -17.32 -14.17 21.39
C ASP A 176 -16.01 -13.49 21.76
N THR A 177 -14.92 -13.73 21.01
CA THR A 177 -13.60 -13.20 21.34
C THR A 177 -13.17 -12.06 20.43
N ILE A 178 -13.66 -11.99 19.18
CA ILE A 178 -13.30 -10.96 18.22
C ILE A 178 -14.08 -9.69 18.54
N THR A 179 -13.36 -8.62 18.84
CA THR A 179 -13.95 -7.34 19.25
C THR A 179 -13.55 -6.18 18.35
N THR A 180 -12.48 -6.34 17.58
CA THR A 180 -11.88 -5.22 16.83
C THR A 180 -11.39 -5.66 15.47
N VAL A 181 -11.59 -4.81 14.46
CA VAL A 181 -11.10 -4.98 13.09
C VAL A 181 -10.22 -3.78 12.71
N VAL A 182 -9.06 -4.03 12.12
CA VAL A 182 -8.14 -2.97 11.65
C VAL A 182 -8.15 -2.95 10.13
N VAL A 183 -8.59 -1.82 9.55
CA VAL A 183 -8.63 -1.56 8.10
C VAL A 183 -7.86 -0.30 7.78
N THR A 184 -6.99 -0.33 6.78
CA THR A 184 -6.08 0.80 6.47
C THR A 184 -6.37 1.49 5.14
N SER A 185 -7.40 1.06 4.40
CA SER A 185 -7.84 1.74 3.18
C SER A 185 -9.31 1.47 2.86
N GLY A 186 -9.95 2.38 2.08
CA GLY A 186 -11.34 2.19 1.67
C GLY A 186 -11.57 0.98 0.76
N GLN A 187 -10.57 0.57 -0.03
CA GLN A 187 -10.67 -0.67 -0.82
C GLN A 187 -10.67 -1.91 0.07
N GLN A 188 -9.82 -1.96 1.09
CA GLN A 188 -9.83 -3.05 2.07
C GLN A 188 -11.17 -3.12 2.79
N LEU A 189 -11.74 -1.97 3.18
CA LEU A 189 -13.06 -1.91 3.81
C LEU A 189 -14.15 -2.50 2.91
N ALA A 190 -14.20 -2.09 1.64
CA ALA A 190 -15.20 -2.59 0.70
C ALA A 190 -15.08 -4.12 0.49
N HIS A 191 -13.86 -4.64 0.32
CA HIS A 191 -13.66 -6.08 0.16
C HIS A 191 -13.86 -6.87 1.47
N PHE A 192 -13.60 -6.26 2.62
CA PHE A 192 -13.91 -6.89 3.91
C PHE A 192 -15.44 -6.99 4.10
N ASP A 193 -16.19 -5.97 3.72
CA ASP A 193 -17.65 -6.02 3.73
C ASP A 193 -18.21 -7.09 2.77
N GLN A 194 -17.62 -7.24 1.59
CA GLN A 194 -17.92 -8.33 0.68
C GLN A 194 -17.64 -9.70 1.32
N LEU A 195 -16.51 -9.87 2.02
CA LEU A 195 -16.18 -11.09 2.75
C LEU A 195 -17.19 -11.39 3.86
N ILE A 196 -17.61 -10.38 4.63
CA ILE A 196 -18.67 -10.51 5.64
C ILE A 196 -19.97 -11.03 5.00
N THR A 197 -20.34 -10.46 3.87
CA THR A 197 -21.57 -10.84 3.15
C THR A 197 -21.48 -12.27 2.63
N LEU A 198 -20.39 -12.66 1.98
CA LEU A 198 -20.20 -14.00 1.44
C LEU A 198 -20.07 -15.08 2.51
N SER A 199 -19.48 -14.77 3.65
CA SER A 199 -19.34 -15.70 4.78
C SER A 199 -20.59 -15.78 5.67
N GLY A 200 -21.54 -14.85 5.52
CA GLY A 200 -22.70 -14.73 6.40
C GLY A 200 -22.39 -14.23 7.82
N GLN A 201 -21.15 -13.80 8.08
CA GLN A 201 -20.70 -13.40 9.43
C GLN A 201 -21.03 -11.92 9.72
N HIS A 202 -22.30 -11.56 9.62
CA HIS A 202 -22.79 -10.17 9.75
C HIS A 202 -22.50 -9.53 11.11
N TRP A 203 -22.27 -10.33 12.17
CA TRP A 203 -21.89 -9.86 13.50
C TRP A 203 -20.56 -9.09 13.51
N LEU A 204 -19.67 -9.30 12.51
CA LEU A 204 -18.42 -8.56 12.37
C LEU A 204 -18.64 -7.04 12.20
N ARG A 205 -19.82 -6.60 11.74
CA ARG A 205 -20.16 -5.17 11.67
C ARG A 205 -20.42 -4.55 13.04
N GLN A 206 -20.71 -5.37 14.06
CA GLN A 206 -20.87 -4.93 15.46
C GLN A 206 -19.52 -4.77 16.16
N CYS A 207 -18.44 -5.35 15.63
CA CYS A 207 -17.11 -5.15 16.15
C CYS A 207 -16.66 -3.69 15.95
N ARG A 208 -15.80 -3.21 16.85
CA ARG A 208 -15.12 -1.93 16.64
C ARG A 208 -14.25 -2.00 15.39
N ILE A 209 -14.34 -1.00 14.52
CA ILE A 209 -13.45 -0.90 13.35
C ILE A 209 -12.53 0.31 13.46
N LEU A 210 -11.20 0.10 13.28
CA LEU A 210 -10.21 1.16 13.17
C LEU A 210 -10.00 1.52 11.70
N VAL A 211 -10.10 2.81 11.38
CA VAL A 211 -10.00 3.35 10.02
C VAL A 211 -9.08 4.58 9.95
N PRO A 212 -8.42 4.85 8.80
CA PRO A 212 -7.37 5.88 8.74
C PRO A 212 -7.87 7.31 8.50
N SER A 213 -9.15 7.54 8.30
CA SER A 213 -9.63 8.90 8.00
C SER A 213 -11.15 9.03 8.13
N LYS A 214 -11.62 10.27 8.28
CA LYS A 214 -13.05 10.61 8.29
C LYS A 214 -13.78 10.09 7.06
N ARG A 215 -13.21 10.20 5.87
CA ARG A 215 -13.81 9.67 4.64
C ARG A 215 -14.08 8.16 4.72
N ILE A 216 -13.17 7.38 5.29
CA ILE A 216 -13.33 5.93 5.43
C ILE A 216 -14.26 5.60 6.60
N GLN A 217 -14.32 6.44 7.64
CA GLN A 217 -15.33 6.35 8.68
C GLN A 217 -16.74 6.48 8.08
N ASP A 218 -16.97 7.48 7.22
CA ASP A 218 -18.28 7.69 6.58
C ASP A 218 -18.66 6.48 5.69
N GLN A 219 -17.69 5.89 4.99
CA GLN A 219 -17.89 4.64 4.24
C GLN A 219 -18.25 3.46 5.17
N ALA A 220 -17.57 3.31 6.31
CA ALA A 220 -17.85 2.25 7.27
C ALA A 220 -19.26 2.40 7.88
N THR A 221 -19.66 3.62 8.21
CA THR A 221 -21.03 3.91 8.68
C THR A 221 -22.08 3.51 7.63
N ALA A 222 -21.85 3.84 6.37
CA ALA A 222 -22.74 3.47 5.26
C ALA A 222 -22.85 1.94 5.06
N LEU A 223 -21.82 1.17 5.44
CA LEU A 223 -21.81 -0.30 5.40
C LEU A 223 -22.37 -0.95 6.67
N GLY A 224 -22.85 -0.16 7.65
CA GLY A 224 -23.49 -0.65 8.86
C GLY A 224 -22.54 -1.02 9.98
N PHE A 225 -21.35 -0.43 10.03
CA PHE A 225 -20.48 -0.52 11.20
C PHE A 225 -20.90 0.52 12.24
N ASP A 226 -21.17 0.10 13.47
CA ASP A 226 -21.70 0.98 14.53
C ASP A 226 -20.57 1.64 15.36
N THR A 227 -19.50 0.90 15.64
CA THR A 227 -18.42 1.37 16.50
C THR A 227 -17.16 1.62 15.68
N ILE A 228 -16.89 2.90 15.34
CA ILE A 228 -15.80 3.28 14.46
C ILE A 228 -14.81 4.19 15.19
N THR A 229 -13.52 3.90 15.06
CA THR A 229 -12.43 4.70 15.61
C THR A 229 -11.50 5.13 14.48
N THR A 230 -11.29 6.43 14.30
CA THR A 230 -10.26 6.95 13.39
C THR A 230 -8.89 6.95 14.05
N VAL A 231 -7.86 6.62 13.28
CA VAL A 231 -6.46 6.65 13.71
C VAL A 231 -5.69 7.71 12.92
N ASP A 232 -4.75 8.38 13.59
CA ASP A 232 -3.96 9.45 12.97
C ASP A 232 -2.88 8.90 12.01
N SER A 233 -2.50 7.63 12.18
CA SER A 233 -1.48 6.97 11.38
C SER A 233 -1.78 5.49 11.22
N VAL A 234 -1.48 4.95 10.03
CA VAL A 234 -1.56 3.51 9.71
C VAL A 234 -0.24 2.77 9.93
N ALA A 235 0.79 3.43 10.45
CA ALA A 235 2.03 2.77 10.87
C ALA A 235 1.73 1.74 11.97
N ASN A 236 2.41 0.60 11.94
CA ASN A 236 2.13 -0.49 12.88
C ASN A 236 2.25 -0.04 14.34
N ASP A 237 3.29 0.73 14.68
CA ASP A 237 3.50 1.23 16.05
C ASP A 237 2.34 2.12 16.53
N ALA A 238 1.81 2.98 15.65
CA ALA A 238 0.67 3.83 15.98
C ALA A 238 -0.62 3.00 16.20
N LEU A 239 -0.84 1.97 15.38
CA LEU A 239 -1.96 1.04 15.53
C LEU A 239 -1.84 0.24 16.83
N VAL A 240 -0.67 -0.30 17.15
CA VAL A 240 -0.41 -1.00 18.43
C VAL A 240 -0.72 -0.09 19.61
N ASN A 241 -0.20 1.16 19.62
CA ASN A 241 -0.46 2.10 20.69
C ASN A 241 -1.94 2.44 20.86
N THR A 242 -2.68 2.56 19.75
CA THR A 242 -4.13 2.81 19.80
C THR A 242 -4.88 1.60 20.37
N LEU A 243 -4.54 0.39 19.94
CA LEU A 243 -5.17 -0.84 20.42
C LEU A 243 -4.87 -1.10 21.91
N LEU A 244 -3.67 -0.76 22.39
CA LEU A 244 -3.32 -0.85 23.82
C LEU A 244 -4.13 0.15 24.66
N ARG A 245 -4.39 1.37 24.16
CA ARG A 245 -5.26 2.34 24.84
C ARG A 245 -6.70 1.82 24.92
N LEU A 246 -7.23 1.29 23.82
CA LEU A 246 -8.60 0.74 23.78
C LEU A 246 -8.78 -0.45 24.73
N ARG A 247 -7.75 -1.31 24.90
CA ARG A 247 -7.79 -2.39 25.88
C ARG A 247 -7.91 -1.88 27.32
N LYS A 248 -7.20 -0.79 27.66
CA LYS A 248 -7.23 -0.21 29.00
C LYS A 248 -8.60 0.40 29.33
N THR A 249 -9.24 1.08 28.36
CA THR A 249 -10.57 1.66 28.56
C THR A 249 -11.68 0.62 28.67
N GLY A 250 -11.57 -0.53 28.00
CA GLY A 250 -12.52 -1.65 28.14
C GLY A 250 -12.34 -2.51 29.40
N LEU A 251 -11.27 -2.29 30.17
CA LEU A 251 -11.03 -2.96 31.48
C LEU A 251 -11.49 -2.08 32.68
N SER A 252 -11.89 -0.85 32.44
CA SER A 252 -12.38 0.08 33.49
C SER A 252 -13.89 0.12 33.64
N ASP A 253 -14.62 -0.65 32.85
CA ASP A 253 -16.11 -0.72 32.87
C ASP A 253 -16.67 -2.03 33.49
N ASP A 254 -15.80 -2.81 34.23
CA ASP A 254 -16.22 -3.98 35.03
C ASP A 254 -16.09 -3.69 36.54
#